data_cf1b811d032f05a80b9d8869ecb1d097
#
_entry.id   cf1b811d032f05a80b9d8869ecb1d097
#
_cell.length_a   1.000
_cell.length_b   1.000
_cell.length_c   1.000
_cell.angle_alpha   90.00
_cell.angle_beta   90.00
_cell.angle_gamma   90.00
#
_symmetry.space_group_name_H-M   'P 1'
#
loop_
_entity.id
_entity.type
_entity.pdbx_description
1 polymer ?
#
loop_
_entity_poly.entity_id
_entity_poly.type
_entity_poly.pdbx_seq_one_letter_code
_entity_poly.pdbx_strand_id
1 'polypeptide(L)'
;MQTVYDHLRSSEEKFIRYEIDKKLAPNKYKIPHIFDPRVNKIELAKLIFNEFNELILSYLLNETKNIIKENIFKIIRREKRFKDKIFQIYENLKIRYKALFDRPCEYGVFSGILGGFLPKKEKCTGCLRCWQEYPKVVKVYYNKEYLKLEESLNFLGLKLNEFYMLLYEAETGNELVKGMGYKGPQAGSFWDGIWLDMSEIVRPTRDGKEGREYISTVVNIGRKLRYFDPNKRNNVFSIQIPIFFDYMENYDYKIVKSVALAAKECSTFAILPIKYYKSLKLENIVPLIKVKEIEEIKNINVIEILFEDNLNEIEKIREKHEDKIIIVRIKSDKYLENNVLNLYKTGIDAIHIEFEINGSDFTEEKNNAKYVIRKIHNLLVKKGIRNEISLLGSGGINLAEHVVKAMICGLDCVGINSVIHLALQSKIEIKNGKITFKPRKIELDWGKQRLMNILAAWHEQIIEALSAMGKRDVRRLRGDVGRAIFYEEIRKEAFADIKKAF
;
A
#
# COMPACT_ATOMS: atom_id res chain seq x y z
N MET A 1 11.40 -20.88 0.90
CA MET A 1 11.36 -19.70 1.80
C MET A 1 12.72 -19.36 2.37
N GLN A 2 13.49 -20.31 2.90
CA GLN A 2 14.87 -20.05 3.38
C GLN A 2 15.75 -19.32 2.36
N THR A 3 15.69 -19.70 1.09
CA THR A 3 16.45 -19.06 0.01
C THR A 3 16.06 -17.59 -0.26
N VAL A 4 14.82 -17.20 -0.06
CA VAL A 4 14.38 -15.80 -0.20
C VAL A 4 14.91 -14.97 0.97
N TYR A 5 14.86 -15.52 2.18
CA TYR A 5 15.41 -14.87 3.38
C TYR A 5 16.93 -14.73 3.33
N ASP A 6 17.63 -15.77 2.84
CA ASP A 6 19.09 -15.74 2.73
C ASP A 6 19.56 -14.72 1.67
N HIS A 7 18.79 -14.55 0.60
CA HIS A 7 19.08 -13.54 -0.43
C HIS A 7 18.77 -12.10 0.06
N LEU A 8 17.76 -11.93 0.89
CA LEU A 8 17.40 -10.64 1.50
C LEU A 8 18.34 -10.24 2.64
N ARG A 9 18.91 -11.22 3.37
CA ARG A 9 19.87 -10.98 4.47
C ARG A 9 21.30 -10.76 4.03
N SER A 10 21.68 -11.14 2.81
CA SER A 10 23.05 -10.95 2.30
C SER A 10 23.38 -9.52 1.93
N SER A 11 22.39 -8.64 1.83
CA SER A 11 22.65 -7.22 1.74
C SER A 11 22.92 -6.67 3.15
N GLU A 12 24.17 -6.54 3.54
CA GLU A 12 24.63 -5.63 4.60
C GLU A 12 24.27 -4.20 4.22
N GLU A 13 23.01 -3.90 4.10
CA GLU A 13 22.61 -2.60 3.69
C GLU A 13 22.52 -1.67 4.89
N LYS A 14 23.62 -0.95 5.03
CA LYS A 14 23.61 0.48 5.32
C LYS A 14 22.28 1.03 4.87
N PHE A 15 21.60 1.76 5.75
CA PHE A 15 20.41 2.56 5.47
C PHE A 15 20.51 3.26 4.11
N ILE A 16 20.27 2.56 3.02
CA ILE A 16 20.08 3.16 1.73
C ILE A 16 18.70 3.78 1.83
N ARG A 17 18.66 5.11 1.91
CA ARG A 17 17.43 5.84 1.71
C ARG A 17 16.93 5.44 0.33
N TYR A 18 15.90 4.63 0.30
CA TYR A 18 15.25 4.23 -0.93
C TYR A 18 14.76 5.49 -1.64
N GLU A 19 15.45 5.87 -2.70
CA GLU A 19 15.04 6.97 -3.56
C GLU A 19 13.89 6.49 -4.43
N ILE A 20 12.67 6.69 -3.94
CA ILE A 20 11.47 6.42 -4.72
C ILE A 20 11.49 7.29 -5.95
N ASP A 21 11.27 6.69 -7.13
CA ASP A 21 11.15 7.45 -8.38
C ASP A 21 10.11 8.56 -8.21
N LYS A 22 10.54 9.82 -8.26
CA LYS A 22 9.67 10.99 -8.05
C LYS A 22 8.58 11.15 -9.10
N LYS A 23 8.65 10.40 -10.21
CA LYS A 23 7.55 10.30 -11.17
C LYS A 23 6.41 9.43 -10.66
N LEU A 24 6.71 8.45 -9.80
CA LEU A 24 5.73 7.58 -9.16
C LEU A 24 5.18 8.19 -7.88
N ALA A 25 6.05 8.79 -7.09
CA ALA A 25 5.73 9.37 -5.79
C ALA A 25 6.23 10.82 -5.70
N PRO A 26 5.52 11.77 -6.30
CA PRO A 26 5.93 13.16 -6.31
C PRO A 26 5.82 13.79 -4.92
N ASN A 27 6.76 14.69 -4.59
CA ASN A 27 6.71 15.43 -3.33
C ASN A 27 5.44 16.27 -3.20
N LYS A 28 4.89 16.36 -1.99
CA LYS A 28 3.70 17.16 -1.66
C LYS A 28 3.85 18.64 -2.06
N TYR A 29 5.05 19.19 -1.87
CA TYR A 29 5.34 20.57 -2.18
C TYR A 29 6.39 20.68 -3.27
N LYS A 30 6.15 21.54 -4.27
CA LYS A 30 7.17 22.01 -5.19
C LYS A 30 7.82 23.24 -4.57
N ILE A 31 9.12 23.13 -4.30
CA ILE A 31 9.93 24.25 -3.85
C ILE A 31 10.80 24.64 -5.04
N PRO A 32 10.42 25.66 -5.81
CA PRO A 32 11.33 26.22 -6.78
C PRO A 32 12.44 26.90 -5.96
N HIS A 33 13.59 26.25 -5.87
CA HIS A 33 14.75 26.90 -5.27
C HIS A 33 15.00 28.17 -6.05
N ILE A 34 15.06 29.31 -5.37
CA ILE A 34 15.21 30.64 -5.96
C ILE A 34 16.45 30.72 -6.87
N PHE A 35 17.42 29.84 -6.62
CA PHE A 35 18.67 29.74 -7.35
C PHE A 35 18.66 28.66 -8.44
N ASP A 36 17.49 28.12 -8.82
CA ASP A 36 17.46 27.21 -9.96
C ASP A 36 17.47 27.96 -11.28
N PRO A 37 18.57 27.88 -12.04
CA PRO A 37 18.70 28.61 -13.31
C PRO A 37 17.69 28.18 -14.37
N ARG A 38 17.01 27.01 -14.17
CA ARG A 38 15.98 26.53 -15.08
C ARG A 38 14.60 27.14 -14.80
N VAL A 39 14.38 27.68 -13.59
CA VAL A 39 13.09 28.26 -13.23
C VAL A 39 12.93 29.66 -13.79
N ASN A 40 14.00 30.43 -13.83
CA ASN A 40 13.96 31.76 -14.45
C ASN A 40 15.35 32.36 -14.67
N LYS A 41 15.96 32.05 -15.82
CA LYS A 41 17.25 32.66 -16.21
C LYS A 41 17.22 34.19 -16.18
N ILE A 42 16.04 34.76 -16.48
CA ILE A 42 15.82 36.21 -16.51
C ILE A 42 15.76 36.76 -15.08
N GLU A 43 15.09 36.07 -14.12
CA GLU A 43 15.07 36.51 -12.72
C GLU A 43 16.42 36.36 -12.05
N LEU A 44 17.17 35.30 -12.35
CA LEU A 44 18.54 35.12 -11.85
C LEU A 44 19.48 36.20 -12.43
N ALA A 45 19.38 36.44 -13.72
CA ALA A 45 20.18 37.51 -14.38
C ALA A 45 19.81 38.89 -13.81
N LYS A 46 18.54 39.20 -13.61
CA LYS A 46 18.08 40.44 -12.95
C LYS A 46 18.58 40.54 -11.51
N LEU A 47 18.57 39.41 -10.75
CA LEU A 47 19.07 39.39 -9.38
C LEU A 47 20.56 39.66 -9.32
N ILE A 48 21.34 38.97 -10.16
CA ILE A 48 22.80 39.17 -10.28
C ILE A 48 23.11 40.60 -10.76
N PHE A 49 22.38 41.11 -11.77
CA PHE A 49 22.56 42.44 -12.30
C PHE A 49 22.21 43.51 -11.26
N ASN A 50 21.14 43.35 -10.50
CA ASN A 50 20.75 44.26 -9.43
C ASN A 50 21.74 44.23 -8.27
N GLU A 51 22.22 43.03 -7.88
CA GLU A 51 23.24 42.88 -6.83
C GLU A 51 24.58 43.49 -7.26
N PHE A 52 24.97 43.27 -8.53
CA PHE A 52 26.20 43.87 -9.08
C PHE A 52 26.10 45.39 -9.18
N ASN A 53 24.96 45.92 -9.63
CA ASN A 53 24.71 47.35 -9.65
C ASN A 53 24.68 47.95 -8.24
N GLU A 54 24.11 47.29 -7.26
CA GLU A 54 24.14 47.77 -5.88
C GLU A 54 25.52 47.70 -5.25
N LEU A 55 26.33 46.68 -5.60
CA LEU A 55 27.75 46.60 -5.19
C LEU A 55 28.59 47.73 -5.82
N ILE A 56 28.39 48.00 -7.11
CA ILE A 56 29.00 49.10 -7.81
C ILE A 56 28.52 50.45 -7.23
N LEU A 57 27.22 50.56 -6.97
CA LEU A 57 26.65 51.77 -6.37
C LEU A 57 27.18 51.99 -4.96
N SER A 58 27.33 50.94 -4.14
CA SER A 58 27.92 51.01 -2.81
C SER A 58 29.43 51.35 -2.85
N TYR A 59 30.15 50.81 -3.84
CA TYR A 59 31.56 51.15 -4.05
C TYR A 59 31.72 52.60 -4.53
N LEU A 60 30.94 53.03 -5.52
CA LEU A 60 30.90 54.42 -6.01
C LEU A 60 30.44 55.39 -4.92
N LEU A 61 29.46 55.02 -4.10
CA LEU A 61 29.02 55.81 -2.94
C LEU A 61 30.10 55.89 -1.85
N ASN A 62 30.93 54.87 -1.67
CA ASN A 62 32.07 54.93 -0.73
C ASN A 62 33.23 55.77 -1.26
N GLU A 63 33.53 55.70 -2.56
CA GLU A 63 34.54 56.56 -3.16
C GLU A 63 34.09 58.01 -3.28
N THR A 64 32.83 58.25 -3.63
CA THR A 64 32.25 59.59 -3.68
C THR A 64 31.93 60.18 -2.30
N LYS A 65 31.97 59.37 -1.23
CA LYS A 65 31.78 59.79 0.16
C LYS A 65 32.75 60.89 0.59
N ASN A 66 33.92 60.91 0.02
CA ASN A 66 34.94 61.98 0.29
C ASN A 66 34.69 63.29 -0.45
N ILE A 67 33.90 63.27 -1.52
CA ILE A 67 33.67 64.44 -2.35
C ILE A 67 32.29 65.07 -2.14
N ILE A 68 31.31 64.34 -1.66
CA ILE A 68 29.89 64.77 -1.59
C ILE A 68 29.36 64.82 -0.16
N LYS A 69 30.21 64.71 0.87
CA LYS A 69 29.83 64.56 2.27
C LYS A 69 28.89 65.65 2.82
N GLU A 70 28.85 66.82 2.29
CA GLU A 70 28.03 67.90 2.83
C GLU A 70 26.67 68.10 2.19
N ASN A 71 26.51 67.81 0.91
CA ASN A 71 25.23 68.08 0.22
C ASN A 71 24.23 66.93 0.15
N ILE A 72 24.70 65.73 -0.04
CA ILE A 72 23.80 64.55 -0.08
C ILE A 72 23.31 64.16 1.33
N PHE A 73 24.13 64.35 2.37
CA PHE A 73 23.69 64.10 3.74
C PHE A 73 22.55 65.01 4.19
N LYS A 74 22.41 66.21 3.65
CA LYS A 74 21.27 67.12 3.92
C LYS A 74 19.98 66.63 3.23
N ILE A 75 20.09 66.03 2.05
CA ILE A 75 18.94 65.49 1.30
C ILE A 75 18.48 64.15 1.93
N ILE A 76 19.40 63.26 2.31
CA ILE A 76 19.12 61.95 2.91
C ILE A 76 18.55 62.08 4.35
N ARG A 77 18.92 63.15 5.07
CA ARG A 77 18.34 63.43 6.41
C ARG A 77 16.84 63.80 6.37
N ARG A 78 16.31 64.23 5.25
CA ARG A 78 14.90 64.65 5.14
C ARG A 78 13.89 63.52 4.89
N GLU A 79 14.31 62.35 4.43
CA GLU A 79 13.36 61.28 4.18
C GLU A 79 13.65 60.01 5.03
N LYS A 80 13.02 59.94 6.20
CA LYS A 80 12.97 58.75 7.07
C LYS A 80 12.57 57.51 6.30
N ARG A 81 11.64 57.64 5.32
CA ARG A 81 11.16 56.60 4.43
C ARG A 81 12.20 55.97 3.52
N PHE A 82 13.22 56.75 3.09
CA PHE A 82 14.27 56.24 2.20
C PHE A 82 15.28 55.42 2.98
N LYS A 83 15.58 55.77 4.23
CA LYS A 83 16.44 55.02 5.14
C LYS A 83 15.82 53.65 5.46
N ASP A 84 14.54 53.59 5.70
CA ASP A 84 13.83 52.34 6.04
C ASP A 84 13.80 51.38 4.82
N LYS A 85 13.64 51.93 3.60
CA LYS A 85 13.71 51.13 2.35
C LYS A 85 15.11 50.55 2.11
N ILE A 86 16.16 51.36 2.24
CA ILE A 86 17.56 50.90 2.06
C ILE A 86 17.89 49.85 3.13
N PHE A 87 17.49 50.08 4.36
CA PHE A 87 17.68 49.09 5.44
C PHE A 87 16.95 47.78 5.17
N GLN A 88 15.70 47.81 4.68
CA GLN A 88 14.98 46.64 4.27
C GLN A 88 15.63 45.89 3.10
N ILE A 89 16.17 46.59 2.12
CA ILE A 89 16.90 46.01 1.00
C ILE A 89 18.18 45.33 1.51
N TYR A 90 18.93 45.99 2.37
CA TYR A 90 20.15 45.44 2.99
C TYR A 90 19.88 44.19 3.82
N GLU A 91 18.88 44.18 4.69
CA GLU A 91 18.52 43.03 5.48
C GLU A 91 17.98 41.86 4.59
N ASN A 92 17.23 42.16 3.53
CA ASN A 92 16.78 41.15 2.58
C ASN A 92 17.96 40.52 1.80
N LEU A 93 18.93 41.30 1.41
CA LEU A 93 20.16 40.80 0.76
C LEU A 93 20.98 39.95 1.72
N LYS A 94 21.18 40.40 2.96
CA LYS A 94 21.88 39.65 4.00
C LYS A 94 21.24 38.29 4.29
N ILE A 95 19.91 38.24 4.36
CA ILE A 95 19.16 36.99 4.56
C ILE A 95 19.33 36.06 3.36
N ARG A 96 19.31 36.59 2.13
CA ARG A 96 19.53 35.82 0.90
C ARG A 96 20.93 35.23 0.82
N TYR A 97 21.95 36.03 1.12
CA TYR A 97 23.35 35.59 1.19
C TYR A 97 23.50 34.50 2.26
N LYS A 98 22.93 34.70 3.43
CA LYS A 98 22.98 33.71 4.52
C LYS A 98 22.33 32.40 4.09
N ALA A 99 21.16 32.42 3.42
CA ALA A 99 20.47 31.22 2.91
C ALA A 99 21.31 30.42 1.90
N LEU A 100 22.14 31.09 1.09
CA LEU A 100 23.07 30.45 0.15
C LEU A 100 24.19 29.68 0.85
N PHE A 101 24.74 30.24 1.93
CA PHE A 101 25.90 29.68 2.62
C PHE A 101 25.53 28.70 3.74
N ASP A 102 24.44 28.91 4.44
CA ASP A 102 23.99 28.06 5.56
C ASP A 102 23.48 26.68 5.10
N ARG A 103 23.15 26.53 3.80
CA ARG A 103 22.73 25.24 3.22
C ARG A 103 21.73 24.49 4.08
N PRO A 104 20.52 25.02 4.35
CA PRO A 104 19.60 24.51 5.37
C PRO A 104 18.99 23.13 5.08
N CYS A 105 19.51 22.40 4.10
CA CYS A 105 18.98 21.12 3.66
C CYS A 105 19.83 19.94 4.14
N GLU A 106 19.31 19.16 5.06
CA GLU A 106 19.93 17.90 5.54
C GLU A 106 20.01 16.81 4.48
N TYR A 107 19.10 16.84 3.49
CA TYR A 107 19.04 15.86 2.41
C TYR A 107 20.03 16.12 1.27
N GLY A 108 20.91 17.10 1.44
CA GLY A 108 21.99 17.36 0.51
C GLY A 108 21.56 18.00 -0.82
N VAL A 109 20.40 18.65 -0.88
CA VAL A 109 19.97 19.41 -2.08
C VAL A 109 21.03 20.46 -2.47
N PHE A 110 21.69 21.06 -1.47
CA PHE A 110 22.73 22.08 -1.66
C PHE A 110 24.15 21.54 -1.48
N SER A 111 24.38 20.23 -1.59
CA SER A 111 25.66 19.57 -1.27
C SER A 111 26.75 19.73 -2.34
N GLY A 112 26.49 20.39 -3.46
CA GLY A 112 27.49 20.62 -4.51
C GLY A 112 28.46 21.75 -4.19
N ILE A 113 29.58 21.85 -4.92
CA ILE A 113 30.57 22.97 -4.81
C ILE A 113 29.88 24.31 -5.01
N LEU A 114 28.95 24.37 -5.97
CA LEU A 114 28.16 25.56 -6.26
C LEU A 114 26.88 25.65 -5.40
N GLY A 115 26.68 24.73 -4.44
CA GLY A 115 25.66 24.78 -3.42
C GLY A 115 24.26 25.18 -3.93
N GLY A 116 23.78 26.31 -3.48
CA GLY A 116 22.47 26.84 -3.82
C GLY A 116 22.29 27.27 -5.28
N PHE A 117 23.37 27.51 -6.03
CA PHE A 117 23.28 27.90 -7.45
C PHE A 117 22.95 26.72 -8.36
N LEU A 118 23.38 25.49 -7.99
CA LEU A 118 23.09 24.26 -8.71
C LEU A 118 22.49 23.21 -7.75
N PRO A 119 21.26 23.43 -7.27
CA PRO A 119 20.63 22.53 -6.32
C PRO A 119 20.32 21.19 -6.97
N LYS A 120 20.62 20.09 -6.24
CA LYS A 120 20.24 18.71 -6.61
C LYS A 120 18.77 18.50 -6.26
N LYS A 121 17.88 18.90 -7.17
CA LYS A 121 16.41 18.86 -6.93
C LYS A 121 15.89 17.46 -6.65
N GLU A 122 16.50 16.45 -7.23
CA GLU A 122 16.19 15.05 -7.03
C GLU A 122 16.28 14.64 -5.55
N LYS A 123 17.14 15.28 -4.78
CA LYS A 123 17.30 15.04 -3.34
C LYS A 123 16.24 15.72 -2.46
N CYS A 124 15.42 16.60 -3.02
CA CYS A 124 14.40 17.29 -2.25
C CYS A 124 13.27 16.36 -1.83
N THR A 125 13.05 16.21 -0.53
CA THR A 125 11.96 15.40 0.07
C THR A 125 10.70 16.21 0.36
N GLY A 126 10.74 17.55 0.15
CA GLY A 126 9.61 18.43 0.48
C GLY A 126 9.39 18.66 1.98
N CYS A 127 10.42 18.48 2.83
CA CYS A 127 10.33 18.60 4.29
C CYS A 127 10.10 20.04 4.80
N LEU A 128 10.14 21.04 3.94
CA LEU A 128 9.90 22.45 4.25
C LEU A 128 10.93 23.14 5.17
N ARG A 129 11.98 22.47 5.64
CA ARG A 129 12.97 23.06 6.53
C ARG A 129 13.58 24.35 5.95
N CYS A 130 13.95 24.34 4.66
CA CYS A 130 14.48 25.53 4.00
C CYS A 130 13.47 26.70 3.97
N TRP A 131 12.18 26.40 3.90
CA TRP A 131 11.13 27.42 4.00
C TRP A 131 10.97 27.92 5.44
N GLN A 132 11.04 27.04 6.44
CA GLN A 132 10.96 27.44 7.85
C GLN A 132 12.12 28.36 8.26
N GLU A 133 13.32 28.07 7.79
CA GLU A 133 14.49 28.90 8.08
C GLU A 133 14.52 30.21 7.27
N TYR A 134 14.07 30.15 6.01
CA TYR A 134 14.11 31.29 5.08
C TYR A 134 12.77 31.54 4.38
N PRO A 135 11.69 31.85 5.12
CA PRO A 135 10.34 31.97 4.53
C PRO A 135 10.20 33.12 3.52
N LYS A 136 11.03 34.15 3.66
CA LYS A 136 11.06 35.30 2.71
C LYS A 136 11.76 34.99 1.39
N VAL A 137 12.59 33.93 1.37
CA VAL A 137 13.44 33.59 0.22
C VAL A 137 12.88 32.37 -0.52
N VAL A 138 12.32 31.41 0.20
CA VAL A 138 11.83 30.15 -0.35
C VAL A 138 10.34 30.22 -0.59
N LYS A 139 9.92 29.98 -1.84
CA LYS A 139 8.50 29.87 -2.19
C LYS A 139 8.09 28.39 -2.21
N VAL A 140 6.90 28.11 -1.71
CA VAL A 140 6.33 26.74 -1.64
C VAL A 140 5.03 26.69 -2.43
N TYR A 141 4.88 25.68 -3.27
CA TYR A 141 3.66 25.44 -4.04
C TYR A 141 3.20 24.00 -3.85
N TYR A 142 1.89 23.81 -3.84
CA TYR A 142 1.32 22.44 -3.89
C TYR A 142 1.68 21.78 -5.22
N ASN A 143 2.09 20.51 -5.14
CA ASN A 143 2.34 19.71 -6.32
C ASN A 143 1.05 19.07 -6.81
N LYS A 144 0.55 19.50 -7.97
CA LYS A 144 -0.68 18.96 -8.57
C LYS A 144 -0.60 17.44 -8.85
N GLU A 145 0.59 16.93 -9.17
CA GLU A 145 0.79 15.49 -9.39
C GLU A 145 0.67 14.71 -8.09
N TYR A 146 1.17 15.28 -6.97
CA TYR A 146 0.99 14.72 -5.64
C TYR A 146 -0.50 14.63 -5.27
N LEU A 147 -1.25 15.71 -5.46
CA LEU A 147 -2.69 15.73 -5.13
C LEU A 147 -3.47 14.66 -5.91
N LYS A 148 -3.17 14.48 -7.20
CA LYS A 148 -3.78 13.43 -8.02
C LYS A 148 -3.43 12.02 -7.55
N LEU A 149 -2.17 11.80 -7.15
CA LEU A 149 -1.76 10.52 -6.60
C LEU A 149 -2.43 10.26 -5.25
N GLU A 150 -2.46 11.27 -4.36
CA GLU A 150 -3.11 11.18 -3.05
C GLU A 150 -4.61 10.83 -3.19
N GLU A 151 -5.33 11.47 -4.11
CA GLU A 151 -6.72 11.17 -4.44
C GLU A 151 -6.89 9.71 -4.90
N SER A 152 -6.01 9.25 -5.80
CA SER A 152 -6.04 7.88 -6.31
C SER A 152 -5.75 6.84 -5.23
N LEU A 153 -4.81 7.13 -4.33
CA LEU A 153 -4.48 6.26 -3.20
C LEU A 153 -5.60 6.24 -2.15
N ASN A 154 -6.19 7.39 -1.85
CA ASN A 154 -7.32 7.48 -0.93
C ASN A 154 -8.51 6.64 -1.42
N PHE A 155 -8.75 6.58 -2.74
CA PHE A 155 -9.77 5.69 -3.29
C PHE A 155 -9.45 4.20 -3.04
N LEU A 156 -8.17 3.81 -3.04
CA LEU A 156 -7.72 2.46 -2.66
C LEU A 156 -7.69 2.25 -1.13
N GLY A 157 -8.01 3.27 -0.35
CA GLY A 157 -7.88 3.24 1.09
C GLY A 157 -6.43 3.27 1.58
N LEU A 158 -5.51 3.82 0.78
CA LEU A 158 -4.10 3.97 1.13
C LEU A 158 -3.71 5.43 1.32
N LYS A 159 -2.85 5.69 2.29
CA LYS A 159 -2.13 6.96 2.41
C LYS A 159 -0.83 6.91 1.61
N LEU A 160 -0.29 8.06 1.31
CA LEU A 160 0.95 8.16 0.55
C LEU A 160 2.15 7.52 1.29
N ASN A 161 2.23 7.67 2.61
CA ASN A 161 3.27 7.01 3.40
C ASN A 161 3.16 5.49 3.37
N GLU A 162 1.96 4.93 3.36
CA GLU A 162 1.71 3.49 3.22
C GLU A 162 2.09 2.98 1.83
N PHE A 163 1.81 3.77 0.81
CA PHE A 163 2.29 3.49 -0.54
C PHE A 163 3.82 3.47 -0.63
N TYR A 164 4.50 4.41 0.03
CA TYR A 164 5.96 4.40 0.12
C TYR A 164 6.50 3.17 0.84
N MET A 165 5.84 2.75 1.92
CA MET A 165 6.21 1.53 2.64
C MET A 165 6.04 0.29 1.76
N LEU A 166 4.92 0.19 1.04
CA LEU A 166 4.68 -0.90 0.11
C LEU A 166 5.74 -0.96 -1.00
N LEU A 167 6.13 0.20 -1.56
CA LEU A 167 7.20 0.26 -2.55
C LEU A 167 8.57 -0.16 -1.96
N TYR A 168 8.84 0.20 -0.71
CA TYR A 168 10.03 -0.22 0.01
C TYR A 168 10.02 -1.74 0.26
N GLU A 169 8.92 -2.28 0.76
CA GLU A 169 8.72 -3.72 0.97
C GLU A 169 8.91 -4.49 -0.35
N ALA A 170 8.34 -3.99 -1.45
CA ALA A 170 8.50 -4.60 -2.77
C ALA A 170 9.96 -4.60 -3.26
N GLU A 171 10.72 -3.56 -2.97
CA GLU A 171 12.12 -3.45 -3.40
C GLU A 171 13.06 -4.32 -2.56
N THR A 172 12.89 -4.27 -1.24
CA THR A 172 13.87 -4.82 -0.31
C THR A 172 13.46 -6.15 0.32
N GLY A 173 12.16 -6.47 0.34
CA GLY A 173 11.61 -7.59 1.09
C GLY A 173 11.65 -7.40 2.61
N ASN A 174 12.07 -6.23 3.07
CA ASN A 174 12.12 -5.87 4.48
C ASN A 174 10.91 -5.01 4.83
N GLU A 175 10.55 -5.03 6.10
CA GLU A 175 9.54 -4.14 6.65
C GLU A 175 10.18 -2.93 7.32
N LEU A 176 9.47 -1.80 7.27
CA LEU A 176 9.77 -0.65 8.12
C LEU A 176 9.08 -0.85 9.47
N VAL A 177 9.76 -0.49 10.55
CA VAL A 177 9.17 -0.53 11.90
C VAL A 177 7.92 0.35 11.92
N LYS A 178 6.77 -0.28 12.12
CA LYS A 178 5.47 0.37 12.23
C LYS A 178 4.56 -0.42 13.17
N GLY A 179 3.64 0.29 13.84
CA GLY A 179 2.58 -0.36 14.60
C GLY A 179 1.44 -0.83 13.70
N MET A 180 0.85 -1.97 13.99
CA MET A 180 -0.39 -2.47 13.37
C MET A 180 -1.65 -1.99 14.10
N GLY A 181 -1.56 -0.90 14.85
CA GLY A 181 -2.65 -0.39 15.65
C GLY A 181 -3.69 0.41 14.87
N TYR A 182 -4.72 0.81 15.59
CA TYR A 182 -5.71 1.75 15.10
C TYR A 182 -5.09 3.13 14.83
N LYS A 183 -5.29 3.66 13.66
CA LYS A 183 -4.73 4.96 13.23
C LYS A 183 -5.73 6.11 13.33
N GLY A 184 -6.92 5.86 13.85
CA GLY A 184 -8.01 6.81 13.94
C GLY A 184 -8.97 6.77 12.73
N PRO A 185 -10.12 7.44 12.83
CA PRO A 185 -11.19 7.39 11.82
C PRO A 185 -10.80 8.00 10.46
N GLN A 186 -9.74 8.78 10.42
CA GLN A 186 -9.23 9.43 9.21
C GLN A 186 -7.97 8.74 8.68
N ALA A 187 -7.73 7.50 9.11
CA ALA A 187 -6.47 6.87 8.89
C ALA A 187 -6.28 6.27 7.48
N GLY A 188 -7.29 6.07 6.70
CA GLY A 188 -7.16 5.54 5.35
C GLY A 188 -8.21 4.49 5.01
N SER A 189 -7.83 3.23 4.88
CA SER A 189 -8.74 2.18 4.45
C SER A 189 -9.77 1.80 5.53
N PHE A 190 -10.79 1.15 5.10
CA PHE A 190 -11.82 0.59 5.96
C PHE A 190 -11.29 -0.36 7.04
N TRP A 191 -10.17 -1.03 6.78
CA TRP A 191 -9.51 -1.91 7.75
C TRP A 191 -8.87 -1.14 8.90
N ASP A 192 -8.53 0.12 8.72
CA ASP A 192 -7.97 0.98 9.77
C ASP A 192 -8.96 1.27 10.92
N GLY A 193 -10.25 1.03 10.68
CA GLY A 193 -11.27 1.05 11.73
C GLY A 193 -11.23 -0.17 12.67
N ILE A 194 -10.27 -1.08 12.51
CA ILE A 194 -10.05 -2.22 13.41
C ILE A 194 -8.71 -2.06 14.09
N TRP A 195 -8.71 -2.10 15.42
CA TRP A 195 -7.51 -2.17 16.23
C TRP A 195 -7.27 -3.62 16.65
N LEU A 196 -6.05 -4.12 16.46
CA LEU A 196 -5.63 -5.43 16.92
C LEU A 196 -5.17 -5.35 18.38
N ASP A 197 -5.72 -6.21 19.23
CA ASP A 197 -5.24 -6.38 20.58
C ASP A 197 -3.95 -7.21 20.57
N MET A 198 -2.83 -6.53 20.74
CA MET A 198 -1.48 -7.10 20.77
C MET A 198 -0.89 -7.14 22.19
N SER A 199 -1.71 -6.96 23.22
CA SER A 199 -1.27 -6.83 24.60
C SER A 199 -1.08 -8.17 25.35
N GLU A 200 -0.73 -9.24 24.63
CA GLU A 200 -0.51 -10.55 25.27
C GLU A 200 0.74 -10.54 26.13
N ILE A 201 0.55 -10.81 27.42
CA ILE A 201 1.63 -10.83 28.43
C ILE A 201 2.24 -12.23 28.53
N VAL A 202 1.45 -13.29 28.40
CA VAL A 202 1.90 -14.68 28.40
C VAL A 202 2.24 -15.11 26.99
N ARG A 203 3.50 -15.24 26.69
CA ARG A 203 4.00 -15.44 25.34
C ARG A 203 4.48 -16.85 25.11
N PRO A 204 3.98 -17.54 24.13
CA PRO A 204 4.64 -18.73 23.60
C PRO A 204 5.96 -18.40 22.86
N THR A 205 6.20 -17.12 22.55
CA THR A 205 7.30 -16.66 21.71
C THR A 205 8.23 -15.68 22.43
N ARG A 206 8.22 -15.72 23.78
CA ARG A 206 9.01 -14.82 24.62
C ARG A 206 10.51 -14.90 24.37
N ASP A 207 10.98 -16.02 23.87
CA ASP A 207 12.40 -16.35 23.80
C ASP A 207 13.06 -15.84 22.51
N GLY A 208 12.53 -14.75 21.93
CA GLY A 208 13.13 -14.04 20.82
C GLY A 208 12.92 -14.67 19.47
N LYS A 209 13.95 -14.65 18.62
CA LYS A 209 13.90 -15.12 17.24
C LYS A 209 13.55 -16.61 17.13
N GLU A 210 14.05 -17.42 18.02
CA GLU A 210 13.82 -18.86 18.04
C GLU A 210 12.35 -19.22 18.35
N GLY A 211 11.68 -18.44 19.19
CA GLY A 211 10.26 -18.61 19.49
C GLY A 211 9.34 -18.38 18.28
N ARG A 212 9.76 -17.58 17.31
CA ARG A 212 9.01 -17.28 16.09
C ARG A 212 8.99 -18.43 15.08
N GLU A 213 9.97 -19.31 15.12
CA GLU A 213 10.05 -20.48 14.23
C GLU A 213 8.90 -21.45 14.45
N TYR A 214 8.27 -21.44 15.62
CA TYR A 214 7.11 -22.25 15.95
C TYR A 214 5.76 -21.64 15.54
N ILE A 215 5.75 -20.46 14.94
CA ILE A 215 4.52 -19.82 14.47
C ILE A 215 4.22 -20.31 13.05
N SER A 216 3.09 -21.00 12.91
CA SER A 216 2.61 -21.48 11.62
C SER A 216 1.75 -20.44 10.92
N THR A 217 2.09 -20.13 9.66
CA THR A 217 1.25 -19.34 8.76
C THR A 217 0.53 -20.20 7.71
N VAL A 218 0.67 -21.53 7.81
CA VAL A 218 0.08 -22.49 6.88
C VAL A 218 -1.43 -22.49 7.00
N VAL A 219 -2.13 -22.42 5.88
CA VAL A 219 -3.58 -22.58 5.79
C VAL A 219 -3.96 -23.68 4.82
N ASN A 220 -5.06 -24.37 5.13
CA ASN A 220 -5.63 -25.43 4.31
C ASN A 220 -6.91 -24.91 3.68
N ILE A 221 -6.97 -24.92 2.36
CA ILE A 221 -8.11 -24.44 1.56
C ILE A 221 -8.83 -25.62 0.97
N GLY A 222 -10.15 -25.63 1.09
CA GLY A 222 -11.00 -26.69 0.58
C GLY A 222 -12.05 -27.14 1.60
N ARG A 223 -12.65 -28.28 1.35
CA ARG A 223 -13.70 -28.87 2.19
C ARG A 223 -13.10 -29.84 3.19
N LYS A 224 -13.47 -29.67 4.46
CA LYS A 224 -13.05 -30.53 5.57
C LYS A 224 -14.23 -31.38 6.03
N LEU A 225 -13.95 -32.62 6.40
CA LEU A 225 -14.98 -33.48 6.98
C LEU A 225 -15.33 -32.99 8.38
N ARG A 226 -16.63 -33.00 8.69
CA ARG A 226 -17.13 -32.63 10.03
C ARG A 226 -16.72 -33.65 11.08
N TYR A 227 -16.75 -34.93 10.69
CA TYR A 227 -16.37 -36.06 11.54
C TYR A 227 -15.34 -36.91 10.81
N PHE A 228 -14.50 -37.59 11.59
CA PHE A 228 -13.55 -38.54 11.03
C PHE A 228 -14.32 -39.69 10.36
N ASP A 229 -14.08 -39.88 9.07
CA ASP A 229 -14.55 -41.00 8.29
C ASP A 229 -13.36 -41.65 7.59
N PRO A 230 -12.96 -42.89 7.94
CA PRO A 230 -11.77 -43.53 7.35
C PRO A 230 -11.90 -43.74 5.84
N ASN A 231 -13.13 -43.75 5.31
CA ASN A 231 -13.43 -43.97 3.89
C ASN A 231 -13.46 -42.67 3.08
N LYS A 232 -13.40 -41.51 3.75
CA LYS A 232 -13.44 -40.18 3.11
C LYS A 232 -12.19 -39.40 3.42
N ARG A 233 -11.66 -38.73 2.41
CA ARG A 233 -10.52 -37.82 2.56
C ARG A 233 -10.99 -36.37 2.58
N ASN A 234 -10.30 -35.53 3.35
CA ASN A 234 -10.47 -34.11 3.23
C ASN A 234 -10.04 -33.67 1.82
N ASN A 235 -10.86 -32.89 1.14
CA ASN A 235 -10.55 -32.33 -0.16
C ASN A 235 -9.92 -30.95 0.04
N VAL A 236 -8.65 -30.91 0.38
CA VAL A 236 -7.92 -29.68 0.75
C VAL A 236 -6.53 -29.65 0.15
N PHE A 237 -6.06 -28.45 -0.16
CA PHE A 237 -4.64 -28.17 -0.43
C PHE A 237 -4.10 -27.14 0.55
N SER A 238 -2.78 -27.14 0.76
CA SER A 238 -2.12 -26.30 1.74
C SER A 238 -1.24 -25.26 1.07
N ILE A 239 -1.21 -24.06 1.65
CA ILE A 239 -0.31 -22.96 1.25
C ILE A 239 0.43 -22.43 2.48
N GLN A 240 1.64 -21.92 2.28
CA GLN A 240 2.55 -21.53 3.37
C GLN A 240 2.20 -20.18 4.01
N ILE A 241 1.44 -19.35 3.31
CA ILE A 241 1.01 -18.02 3.77
C ILE A 241 -0.47 -17.81 3.41
N PRO A 242 -1.31 -17.18 4.26
CA PRO A 242 -2.73 -16.99 3.99
C PRO A 242 -3.02 -15.91 2.95
N ILE A 243 -2.19 -15.86 1.90
CA ILE A 243 -2.26 -14.87 0.83
C ILE A 243 -2.10 -15.58 -0.51
N PHE A 244 -2.96 -15.26 -1.46
CA PHE A 244 -2.82 -15.67 -2.85
C PHE A 244 -2.87 -14.46 -3.79
N PHE A 245 -2.36 -14.63 -5.00
CA PHE A 245 -2.46 -13.59 -6.02
C PHE A 245 -3.78 -13.73 -6.77
N ASP A 246 -4.57 -12.66 -6.79
CA ASP A 246 -5.83 -12.61 -7.50
C ASP A 246 -5.69 -11.83 -8.82
N TYR A 247 -6.34 -12.31 -9.87
CA TYR A 247 -6.27 -11.72 -11.19
C TYR A 247 -7.02 -10.39 -11.26
N MET A 248 -6.41 -9.44 -11.94
CA MET A 248 -7.09 -8.25 -12.43
C MET A 248 -6.99 -8.17 -13.96
N GLU A 249 -7.97 -7.56 -14.57
CA GLU A 249 -7.93 -7.27 -15.99
C GLU A 249 -6.73 -6.40 -16.39
N ASN A 250 -6.32 -6.49 -17.65
CA ASN A 250 -5.23 -5.69 -18.24
C ASN A 250 -3.81 -6.03 -17.80
N TYR A 251 -3.56 -7.22 -17.24
CA TYR A 251 -2.19 -7.70 -17.09
C TYR A 251 -1.57 -8.05 -18.46
N ASP A 252 -0.35 -7.58 -18.70
CA ASP A 252 0.43 -8.12 -19.81
C ASP A 252 1.00 -9.51 -19.45
N TYR A 253 1.49 -10.23 -20.47
CA TYR A 253 2.00 -11.59 -20.28
C TYR A 253 3.18 -11.65 -19.29
N LYS A 254 4.08 -10.65 -19.28
CA LYS A 254 5.21 -10.62 -18.35
C LYS A 254 4.75 -10.46 -16.91
N ILE A 255 3.75 -9.64 -16.66
CA ILE A 255 3.15 -9.48 -15.31
C ILE A 255 2.53 -10.79 -14.87
N VAL A 256 1.69 -11.41 -15.70
CA VAL A 256 1.06 -12.70 -15.40
C VAL A 256 2.10 -13.78 -15.08
N LYS A 257 3.16 -13.87 -15.89
CA LYS A 257 4.25 -14.82 -15.68
C LYS A 257 5.03 -14.52 -14.40
N SER A 258 5.28 -13.24 -14.08
CA SER A 258 5.92 -12.83 -12.81
C SER A 258 5.07 -13.24 -11.60
N VAL A 259 3.76 -13.02 -11.66
CA VAL A 259 2.80 -13.43 -10.62
C VAL A 259 2.82 -14.95 -10.41
N ALA A 260 2.70 -15.72 -11.49
CA ALA A 260 2.68 -17.18 -11.40
C ALA A 260 3.99 -17.76 -10.84
N LEU A 261 5.15 -17.22 -11.26
CA LEU A 261 6.45 -17.64 -10.75
C LEU A 261 6.65 -17.21 -9.29
N ALA A 262 6.28 -16.00 -8.90
CA ALA A 262 6.35 -15.55 -7.52
C ALA A 262 5.47 -16.41 -6.59
N ALA A 263 4.25 -16.76 -7.03
CA ALA A 263 3.37 -17.65 -6.29
C ALA A 263 4.02 -19.03 -6.08
N LYS A 264 4.68 -19.59 -7.10
CA LYS A 264 5.38 -20.87 -7.02
C LYS A 264 6.50 -20.82 -5.99
N GLU A 265 7.39 -19.85 -6.10
CA GLU A 265 8.54 -19.71 -5.19
C GLU A 265 8.11 -19.48 -3.74
N CYS A 266 7.01 -18.76 -3.51
CA CYS A 266 6.47 -18.50 -2.17
C CYS A 266 5.51 -19.59 -1.67
N SER A 267 5.38 -20.73 -2.37
CA SER A 267 4.51 -21.84 -2.00
C SER A 267 3.06 -21.42 -1.71
N THR A 268 2.55 -20.53 -2.57
CA THR A 268 1.15 -20.12 -2.63
C THR A 268 0.62 -20.30 -4.06
N PHE A 269 -0.59 -19.82 -4.34
CA PHE A 269 -1.19 -19.96 -5.66
C PHE A 269 -1.57 -18.61 -6.27
N ALA A 270 -1.79 -18.63 -7.57
CA ALA A 270 -2.32 -17.49 -8.31
C ALA A 270 -3.60 -17.91 -9.07
N ILE A 271 -4.65 -17.13 -8.91
CA ILE A 271 -5.87 -17.29 -9.69
C ILE A 271 -5.70 -16.51 -10.99
N LEU A 272 -5.73 -17.22 -12.10
CA LEU A 272 -5.50 -16.63 -13.44
C LEU A 272 -6.50 -17.22 -14.44
N PRO A 273 -6.92 -16.45 -15.47
CA PRO A 273 -7.73 -16.98 -16.57
C PRO A 273 -7.11 -18.23 -17.21
N ILE A 274 -7.95 -19.18 -17.62
CA ILE A 274 -7.54 -20.49 -18.15
C ILE A 274 -6.53 -20.39 -19.31
N LYS A 275 -6.60 -19.34 -20.12
CA LYS A 275 -5.65 -19.09 -21.21
C LYS A 275 -4.20 -19.02 -20.75
N TYR A 276 -3.96 -18.47 -19.55
CA TYR A 276 -2.63 -18.36 -18.97
C TYR A 276 -2.17 -19.68 -18.32
N TYR A 277 -3.07 -20.45 -17.72
CA TYR A 277 -2.76 -21.79 -17.29
C TYR A 277 -2.26 -22.66 -18.44
N LYS A 278 -2.97 -22.64 -19.57
CA LYS A 278 -2.59 -23.40 -20.77
C LYS A 278 -1.21 -23.01 -21.33
N SER A 279 -0.86 -21.72 -21.23
CA SER A 279 0.42 -21.22 -21.75
C SER A 279 1.61 -21.46 -20.80
N LEU A 280 1.40 -21.35 -19.49
CA LEU A 280 2.45 -21.43 -18.47
C LEU A 280 2.64 -22.85 -17.92
N LYS A 281 1.58 -23.65 -17.82
CA LYS A 281 1.56 -25.04 -17.31
C LYS A 281 2.23 -25.20 -15.94
N LEU A 282 1.93 -24.27 -15.01
CA LEU A 282 2.44 -24.30 -13.64
C LEU A 282 1.35 -24.82 -12.69
N GLU A 283 1.71 -25.74 -11.80
CA GLU A 283 0.79 -26.41 -10.88
C GLU A 283 0.14 -25.49 -9.83
N ASN A 284 0.82 -24.41 -9.51
CA ASN A 284 0.34 -23.41 -8.55
C ASN A 284 -0.62 -22.37 -9.15
N ILE A 285 -0.99 -22.52 -10.41
CA ILE A 285 -2.03 -21.69 -11.03
C ILE A 285 -3.38 -22.38 -10.83
N VAL A 286 -4.29 -21.68 -10.19
CA VAL A 286 -5.72 -22.03 -10.12
C VAL A 286 -6.42 -21.32 -11.29
N PRO A 287 -6.87 -22.05 -12.32
CA PRO A 287 -7.52 -21.42 -13.45
C PRO A 287 -8.91 -20.88 -13.05
N LEU A 288 -9.12 -19.60 -13.33
CA LEU A 288 -10.44 -18.99 -13.31
C LEU A 288 -11.15 -19.30 -14.63
N ILE A 289 -12.28 -19.98 -14.51
CA ILE A 289 -13.08 -20.47 -15.65
C ILE A 289 -14.54 -20.02 -15.54
N LYS A 290 -15.17 -19.92 -16.70
CA LYS A 290 -16.63 -19.92 -16.80
C LYS A 290 -17.14 -21.36 -16.90
N VAL A 291 -18.39 -21.58 -16.54
CA VAL A 291 -19.00 -22.92 -16.60
C VAL A 291 -18.80 -23.59 -17.98
N LYS A 292 -18.89 -22.84 -19.05
CA LYS A 292 -18.70 -23.34 -20.44
C LYS A 292 -17.28 -23.87 -20.74
N GLU A 293 -16.30 -23.47 -19.96
CA GLU A 293 -14.87 -23.81 -20.15
C GLU A 293 -14.45 -25.07 -19.36
N ILE A 294 -15.39 -25.67 -18.65
CA ILE A 294 -15.11 -26.81 -17.74
C ILE A 294 -14.48 -28.02 -18.44
N GLU A 295 -14.82 -28.26 -19.70
CA GLU A 295 -14.28 -29.40 -20.48
C GLU A 295 -12.79 -29.28 -20.83
N GLU A 296 -12.24 -28.07 -20.67
CA GLU A 296 -10.84 -27.77 -20.98
C GLU A 296 -9.86 -28.16 -19.85
N ILE A 297 -10.37 -28.66 -18.70
CA ILE A 297 -9.61 -28.83 -17.46
C ILE A 297 -9.29 -30.27 -17.05
N LYS A 298 -9.10 -31.18 -18.00
CA LYS A 298 -8.99 -32.63 -17.71
C LYS A 298 -7.94 -33.00 -16.62
N ASN A 299 -6.82 -32.28 -16.51
CA ASN A 299 -5.67 -32.62 -15.64
C ASN A 299 -5.40 -31.54 -14.57
N ILE A 300 -6.41 -30.84 -14.09
CA ILE A 300 -6.28 -29.78 -13.09
C ILE A 300 -6.96 -30.22 -11.80
N ASN A 301 -6.24 -30.15 -10.68
CA ASN A 301 -6.78 -30.60 -9.38
C ASN A 301 -7.57 -29.51 -8.66
N VAL A 302 -7.25 -28.23 -8.87
CA VAL A 302 -7.90 -27.08 -8.22
C VAL A 302 -8.37 -26.11 -9.27
N ILE A 303 -9.63 -25.73 -9.22
CA ILE A 303 -10.24 -24.78 -10.17
C ILE A 303 -11.04 -23.71 -9.44
N GLU A 304 -11.15 -22.56 -10.03
CA GLU A 304 -12.07 -21.52 -9.60
C GLU A 304 -13.12 -21.25 -10.68
N ILE A 305 -14.40 -21.31 -10.31
CA ILE A 305 -15.52 -21.09 -11.21
C ILE A 305 -16.17 -19.75 -10.89
N LEU A 306 -16.36 -18.92 -11.91
CA LEU A 306 -17.14 -17.69 -11.79
C LEU A 306 -18.63 -18.04 -11.69
N PHE A 307 -19.27 -17.64 -10.59
CA PHE A 307 -20.70 -17.86 -10.40
C PHE A 307 -21.54 -16.91 -11.26
N GLU A 308 -22.36 -17.47 -12.13
CA GLU A 308 -23.27 -16.75 -13.04
C GLU A 308 -24.74 -17.05 -12.67
N ASP A 309 -25.07 -17.08 -11.36
CA ASP A 309 -26.43 -17.28 -10.80
C ASP A 309 -27.11 -18.61 -11.16
N ASN A 310 -26.36 -19.61 -11.59
CA ASN A 310 -26.88 -20.94 -11.96
C ASN A 310 -26.31 -22.04 -11.02
N LEU A 311 -27.04 -22.33 -9.96
CA LEU A 311 -26.66 -23.38 -8.99
C LEU A 311 -26.66 -24.77 -9.58
N ASN A 312 -27.62 -25.08 -10.46
CA ASN A 312 -27.74 -26.41 -11.07
C ASN A 312 -26.52 -26.78 -11.93
N GLU A 313 -25.90 -25.80 -12.56
CA GLU A 313 -24.66 -26.04 -13.30
C GLU A 313 -23.49 -26.34 -12.37
N ILE A 314 -23.37 -25.63 -11.25
CA ILE A 314 -22.33 -25.90 -10.25
C ILE A 314 -22.48 -27.30 -9.64
N GLU A 315 -23.73 -27.73 -9.34
CA GLU A 315 -24.03 -29.07 -8.83
C GLU A 315 -23.63 -30.17 -9.82
N LYS A 316 -24.01 -30.04 -11.08
CA LYS A 316 -23.59 -30.96 -12.15
C LYS A 316 -22.07 -31.03 -12.32
N ILE A 317 -21.39 -29.88 -12.20
CA ILE A 317 -19.92 -29.83 -12.26
C ILE A 317 -19.32 -30.59 -11.07
N ARG A 318 -19.87 -30.40 -9.88
CA ARG A 318 -19.40 -31.09 -8.67
C ARG A 318 -19.56 -32.61 -8.79
N GLU A 319 -20.72 -33.07 -9.26
CA GLU A 319 -20.99 -34.49 -9.49
C GLU A 319 -20.04 -35.13 -10.50
N LYS A 320 -19.73 -34.41 -11.57
CA LYS A 320 -18.81 -34.89 -12.65
C LYS A 320 -17.33 -34.89 -12.21
N HIS A 321 -16.96 -34.06 -11.24
CA HIS A 321 -15.57 -33.79 -10.85
C HIS A 321 -15.37 -33.89 -9.33
N GLU A 322 -15.73 -35.00 -8.74
CA GLU A 322 -15.62 -35.28 -7.28
C GLU A 322 -14.18 -35.23 -6.77
N ASP A 323 -13.21 -35.54 -7.62
CA ASP A 323 -11.78 -35.57 -7.35
C ASP A 323 -11.13 -34.20 -7.25
N LYS A 324 -11.79 -33.16 -7.80
CA LYS A 324 -11.24 -31.80 -7.87
C LYS A 324 -11.64 -30.93 -6.69
N ILE A 325 -10.79 -30.00 -6.34
CA ILE A 325 -11.11 -28.90 -5.43
C ILE A 325 -11.75 -27.77 -6.22
N ILE A 326 -13.00 -27.49 -5.92
CA ILE A 326 -13.81 -26.48 -6.59
C ILE A 326 -13.99 -25.27 -5.69
N ILE A 327 -13.41 -24.15 -6.11
CA ILE A 327 -13.62 -22.83 -5.52
C ILE A 327 -14.68 -22.12 -6.38
N VAL A 328 -15.68 -21.50 -5.76
CA VAL A 328 -16.66 -20.70 -6.50
C VAL A 328 -16.51 -19.24 -6.11
N ARG A 329 -16.24 -18.39 -7.12
CA ARG A 329 -16.14 -16.93 -6.97
C ARG A 329 -17.53 -16.31 -7.08
N ILE A 330 -17.91 -15.53 -6.07
CA ILE A 330 -19.17 -14.81 -6.00
C ILE A 330 -18.94 -13.35 -5.66
N LYS A 331 -19.76 -12.47 -6.21
CA LYS A 331 -19.73 -11.03 -5.85
C LYS A 331 -20.41 -10.81 -4.51
N SER A 332 -19.90 -9.86 -3.76
CA SER A 332 -20.50 -9.39 -2.51
C SER A 332 -21.68 -8.48 -2.79
N ASP A 333 -22.77 -9.02 -3.29
CA ASP A 333 -24.01 -8.34 -3.62
C ASP A 333 -25.12 -8.63 -2.58
N LYS A 334 -26.33 -8.13 -2.84
CA LYS A 334 -27.51 -8.32 -1.97
C LYS A 334 -27.94 -9.78 -1.81
N TYR A 335 -27.55 -10.69 -2.70
CA TYR A 335 -27.91 -12.12 -2.66
C TYR A 335 -26.84 -12.99 -2.00
N LEU A 336 -25.73 -12.41 -1.56
CA LEU A 336 -24.56 -13.11 -1.04
C LEU A 336 -24.89 -14.18 0.01
N GLU A 337 -25.70 -13.85 1.02
CA GLU A 337 -26.03 -14.78 2.11
C GLU A 337 -26.74 -16.04 1.61
N ASN A 338 -27.71 -15.87 0.73
CA ASN A 338 -28.46 -16.98 0.15
C ASN A 338 -27.56 -17.80 -0.78
N ASN A 339 -26.75 -17.14 -1.61
CA ASN A 339 -25.83 -17.80 -2.53
C ASN A 339 -24.79 -18.62 -1.77
N VAL A 340 -24.23 -18.11 -0.68
CA VAL A 340 -23.27 -18.85 0.17
C VAL A 340 -23.89 -20.12 0.72
N LEU A 341 -25.11 -20.07 1.28
CA LEU A 341 -25.79 -21.25 1.83
C LEU A 341 -26.16 -22.27 0.74
N ASN A 342 -26.60 -21.81 -0.41
CA ASN A 342 -26.97 -22.69 -1.51
C ASN A 342 -25.72 -23.34 -2.13
N LEU A 343 -24.66 -22.58 -2.35
CA LEU A 343 -23.37 -23.11 -2.83
C LEU A 343 -22.76 -24.14 -1.85
N TYR A 344 -22.89 -23.93 -0.54
CA TYR A 344 -22.46 -24.94 0.41
C TYR A 344 -23.20 -26.29 0.19
N LYS A 345 -24.50 -26.27 -0.12
CA LYS A 345 -25.31 -27.48 -0.36
C LYS A 345 -24.91 -28.24 -1.62
N THR A 346 -24.39 -27.56 -2.65
CA THR A 346 -23.91 -28.25 -3.87
C THR A 346 -22.62 -29.04 -3.66
N GLY A 347 -22.00 -28.96 -2.48
CA GLY A 347 -20.82 -29.76 -2.14
C GLY A 347 -19.50 -29.16 -2.61
N ILE A 348 -19.43 -27.88 -3.01
CA ILE A 348 -18.18 -27.20 -3.34
C ILE A 348 -17.24 -27.11 -2.13
N ASP A 349 -15.96 -26.87 -2.39
CA ASP A 349 -14.90 -26.95 -1.38
C ASP A 349 -14.55 -25.60 -0.76
N ALA A 350 -14.67 -24.52 -1.52
CA ALA A 350 -14.41 -23.16 -1.03
C ALA A 350 -15.27 -22.11 -1.74
N ILE A 351 -15.51 -21.01 -1.06
CA ILE A 351 -16.20 -19.84 -1.61
C ILE A 351 -15.22 -18.69 -1.59
N HIS A 352 -15.07 -18.02 -2.74
CA HIS A 352 -14.30 -16.80 -2.90
C HIS A 352 -15.24 -15.61 -3.04
N ILE A 353 -15.27 -14.74 -2.02
CA ILE A 353 -16.07 -13.52 -2.02
C ILE A 353 -15.26 -12.39 -2.65
N GLU A 354 -15.74 -11.88 -3.77
CA GLU A 354 -15.15 -10.75 -4.45
C GLU A 354 -15.76 -9.44 -3.96
N PHE A 355 -14.91 -8.50 -3.56
CA PHE A 355 -15.25 -7.12 -3.23
C PHE A 355 -14.71 -6.17 -4.30
N GLU A 356 -15.21 -4.94 -4.30
CA GLU A 356 -14.60 -3.88 -5.11
C GLU A 356 -13.15 -3.64 -4.69
N ILE A 357 -12.38 -3.03 -5.57
CA ILE A 357 -10.94 -2.80 -5.37
C ILE A 357 -10.62 -1.98 -4.11
N ASN A 358 -11.56 -1.18 -3.65
CA ASN A 358 -11.46 -0.39 -2.41
C ASN A 358 -11.95 -1.15 -1.16
N GLY A 359 -12.45 -2.37 -1.30
CA GLY A 359 -12.98 -3.18 -0.20
C GLY A 359 -14.45 -2.90 0.14
N SER A 360 -15.20 -2.25 -0.75
CA SER A 360 -16.65 -2.15 -0.63
C SER A 360 -17.35 -3.34 -1.27
N ASP A 361 -18.58 -3.64 -0.85
CA ASP A 361 -19.44 -4.59 -1.56
C ASP A 361 -20.01 -3.98 -2.86
N PHE A 362 -20.67 -4.80 -3.65
CA PHE A 362 -21.30 -4.37 -4.91
C PHE A 362 -22.74 -3.87 -4.73
N THR A 363 -23.20 -3.64 -3.49
CA THR A 363 -24.50 -3.04 -3.21
C THR A 363 -24.47 -1.51 -3.39
N GLU A 364 -25.63 -0.89 -3.45
CA GLU A 364 -25.74 0.58 -3.49
C GLU A 364 -25.23 1.24 -2.20
N GLU A 365 -25.35 0.55 -1.07
CA GLU A 365 -24.94 1.03 0.25
C GLU A 365 -23.42 1.04 0.43
N LYS A 366 -22.69 0.35 -0.44
CA LYS A 366 -21.21 0.24 -0.36
C LYS A 366 -20.71 -0.19 1.01
N ASN A 367 -21.30 -1.28 1.52
CA ASN A 367 -20.89 -1.82 2.81
C ASN A 367 -19.43 -2.28 2.79
N ASN A 368 -18.78 -2.09 3.90
CA ASN A 368 -17.38 -2.46 4.04
C ASN A 368 -17.19 -3.97 4.17
N ALA A 369 -16.17 -4.52 3.50
CA ALA A 369 -15.82 -5.93 3.52
C ALA A 369 -15.74 -6.51 4.94
N LYS A 370 -15.23 -5.78 5.94
CA LYS A 370 -15.14 -6.25 7.34
C LYS A 370 -16.50 -6.67 7.91
N TYR A 371 -17.56 -5.93 7.61
CA TYR A 371 -18.91 -6.25 8.10
C TYR A 371 -19.53 -7.40 7.32
N VAL A 372 -19.36 -7.39 5.99
CA VAL A 372 -19.89 -8.44 5.11
C VAL A 372 -19.25 -9.79 5.44
N ILE A 373 -17.93 -9.83 5.58
CA ILE A 373 -17.18 -11.05 5.93
C ILE A 373 -17.64 -11.57 7.31
N ARG A 374 -17.72 -10.69 8.32
CA ARG A 374 -18.18 -11.05 9.66
C ARG A 374 -19.61 -11.59 9.65
N LYS A 375 -20.50 -10.99 8.85
CA LYS A 375 -21.89 -11.44 8.69
C LYS A 375 -21.96 -12.85 8.09
N ILE A 376 -21.21 -13.11 7.01
CA ILE A 376 -21.14 -14.43 6.38
C ILE A 376 -20.52 -15.47 7.33
N HIS A 377 -19.41 -15.12 7.99
CA HIS A 377 -18.78 -15.98 8.99
C HIS A 377 -19.77 -16.40 10.07
N ASN A 378 -20.48 -15.44 10.68
CA ASN A 378 -21.46 -15.67 11.72
C ASN A 378 -22.66 -16.50 11.22
N LEU A 379 -23.10 -16.29 9.97
CA LEU A 379 -24.14 -17.10 9.33
C LEU A 379 -23.75 -18.58 9.27
N LEU A 380 -22.52 -18.86 8.79
CA LEU A 380 -22.00 -20.22 8.68
C LEU A 380 -21.75 -20.86 10.05
N VAL A 381 -21.33 -20.09 11.05
CA VAL A 381 -21.19 -20.55 12.45
C VAL A 381 -22.54 -20.92 13.04
N LYS A 382 -23.55 -20.05 12.89
CA LYS A 382 -24.93 -20.34 13.34
C LYS A 382 -25.54 -21.59 12.69
N LYS A 383 -25.18 -21.88 11.45
CA LYS A 383 -25.58 -23.11 10.75
C LYS A 383 -24.72 -24.32 11.09
N GLY A 384 -23.65 -24.18 11.87
CA GLY A 384 -22.76 -25.27 12.27
C GLY A 384 -21.87 -25.80 11.15
N ILE A 385 -21.70 -25.07 10.06
CA ILE A 385 -21.00 -25.52 8.85
C ILE A 385 -19.70 -24.74 8.54
N ARG A 386 -19.35 -23.73 9.36
CA ARG A 386 -18.19 -22.88 9.11
C ARG A 386 -16.85 -23.63 9.03
N ASN A 387 -16.72 -24.74 9.72
CA ASN A 387 -15.49 -25.53 9.73
C ASN A 387 -15.36 -26.46 8.53
N GLU A 388 -16.43 -26.67 7.80
CA GLU A 388 -16.43 -27.58 6.65
C GLU A 388 -16.01 -26.92 5.34
N ILE A 389 -16.23 -25.63 5.18
CA ILE A 389 -15.95 -24.88 3.95
C ILE A 389 -14.96 -23.76 4.18
N SER A 390 -14.05 -23.55 3.24
CA SER A 390 -13.13 -22.42 3.26
C SER A 390 -13.75 -21.16 2.66
N LEU A 391 -13.51 -20.00 3.31
CA LEU A 391 -13.87 -18.68 2.80
C LEU A 391 -12.62 -17.93 2.38
N LEU A 392 -12.56 -17.57 1.11
CA LEU A 392 -11.55 -16.68 0.55
C LEU A 392 -12.19 -15.31 0.30
N GLY A 393 -11.39 -14.27 0.27
CA GLY A 393 -11.88 -12.94 -0.08
C GLY A 393 -10.83 -12.11 -0.77
N SER A 394 -11.22 -11.31 -1.76
CA SER A 394 -10.33 -10.36 -2.46
C SER A 394 -11.00 -9.01 -2.64
N GLY A 395 -10.17 -7.95 -2.77
CA GLY A 395 -10.58 -6.56 -2.85
C GLY A 395 -10.32 -5.78 -1.56
N GLY A 396 -9.65 -4.62 -1.68
CA GLY A 396 -9.32 -3.75 -0.55
C GLY A 396 -8.20 -4.23 0.36
N ILE A 397 -7.48 -5.29 0.02
CA ILE A 397 -6.34 -5.82 0.78
C ILE A 397 -5.06 -5.20 0.24
N ASN A 398 -4.55 -4.18 0.91
CA ASN A 398 -3.43 -3.38 0.44
C ASN A 398 -2.21 -3.34 1.39
N LEU A 399 -2.34 -3.88 2.61
CA LEU A 399 -1.29 -3.93 3.64
C LEU A 399 -1.32 -5.28 4.35
N ALA A 400 -0.20 -5.69 4.93
CA ALA A 400 -0.09 -6.94 5.70
C ALA A 400 -1.11 -7.01 6.86
N GLU A 401 -1.33 -5.89 7.55
CA GLU A 401 -2.32 -5.82 8.64
C GLU A 401 -3.77 -6.07 8.17
N HIS A 402 -4.07 -5.78 6.88
CA HIS A 402 -5.40 -6.09 6.34
C HIS A 402 -5.64 -7.59 6.25
N VAL A 403 -4.58 -8.39 6.02
CA VAL A 403 -4.65 -9.86 6.01
C VAL A 403 -5.10 -10.37 7.38
N VAL A 404 -4.40 -9.94 8.44
CA VAL A 404 -4.72 -10.32 9.83
C VAL A 404 -6.15 -9.91 10.19
N LYS A 405 -6.53 -8.68 9.88
CA LYS A 405 -7.87 -8.13 10.16
C LYS A 405 -8.99 -8.85 9.40
N ALA A 406 -8.75 -9.20 8.13
CA ALA A 406 -9.70 -9.94 7.32
C ALA A 406 -9.90 -11.38 7.83
N MET A 407 -8.83 -12.03 8.30
CA MET A 407 -8.93 -13.34 8.93
C MET A 407 -9.68 -13.27 10.27
N ILE A 408 -9.43 -12.26 11.08
CA ILE A 408 -10.20 -12.03 12.33
C ILE A 408 -11.68 -11.81 12.02
N CYS A 409 -12.02 -11.13 10.93
CA CYS A 409 -13.41 -11.00 10.51
C CYS A 409 -14.02 -12.32 10.00
N GLY A 410 -13.20 -13.32 9.64
CA GLY A 410 -13.71 -14.65 9.34
C GLY A 410 -13.20 -15.31 8.06
N LEU A 411 -12.28 -14.73 7.30
CA LEU A 411 -11.67 -15.40 6.14
C LEU A 411 -10.65 -16.46 6.55
N ASP A 412 -10.43 -17.44 5.68
CA ASP A 412 -9.35 -18.43 5.80
C ASP A 412 -8.09 -17.97 5.04
N CYS A 413 -8.28 -17.23 3.95
CA CYS A 413 -7.21 -16.72 3.09
C CYS A 413 -7.66 -15.48 2.33
N VAL A 414 -6.73 -14.64 1.91
CA VAL A 414 -7.02 -13.39 1.19
C VAL A 414 -6.32 -13.30 -0.16
N GLY A 415 -7.01 -12.75 -1.15
CA GLY A 415 -6.48 -12.45 -2.46
C GLY A 415 -5.97 -11.02 -2.54
N ILE A 416 -4.74 -10.83 -3.02
CA ILE A 416 -4.17 -9.53 -3.33
C ILE A 416 -4.23 -9.28 -4.83
N ASN A 417 -4.69 -8.09 -5.21
CA ASN A 417 -4.83 -7.68 -6.61
C ASN A 417 -4.20 -6.30 -6.87
N SER A 418 -4.73 -5.21 -6.31
CA SER A 418 -4.18 -3.85 -6.44
C SER A 418 -2.71 -3.77 -6.05
N VAL A 419 -2.30 -4.51 -5.02
CA VAL A 419 -0.91 -4.58 -4.53
C VAL A 419 0.06 -5.06 -5.62
N ILE A 420 -0.37 -5.97 -6.50
CA ILE A 420 0.45 -6.43 -7.63
C ILE A 420 0.83 -5.23 -8.51
N HIS A 421 -0.15 -4.41 -8.87
CA HIS A 421 0.09 -3.22 -9.68
C HIS A 421 0.96 -2.18 -8.96
N LEU A 422 0.70 -1.97 -7.66
CA LEU A 422 1.47 -1.01 -6.85
C LEU A 422 2.92 -1.46 -6.72
N ALA A 423 3.15 -2.73 -6.38
CA ALA A 423 4.48 -3.32 -6.27
C ALA A 423 5.25 -3.25 -7.60
N LEU A 424 4.59 -3.47 -8.72
CA LEU A 424 5.16 -3.39 -10.06
C LEU A 424 5.18 -1.96 -10.64
N GLN A 425 4.89 -0.96 -9.80
CA GLN A 425 4.98 0.45 -10.16
C GLN A 425 4.10 0.85 -11.35
N SER A 426 2.93 0.24 -11.49
CA SER A 426 1.92 0.66 -12.47
C SER A 426 1.41 2.06 -12.14
N LYS A 427 1.13 2.85 -13.17
CA LYS A 427 0.53 4.16 -12.98
C LYS A 427 -0.94 4.02 -12.60
N ILE A 428 -1.34 4.70 -11.54
CA ILE A 428 -2.73 4.74 -11.09
C ILE A 428 -3.45 5.89 -11.81
N GLU A 429 -4.62 5.63 -12.37
CA GLU A 429 -5.48 6.63 -13.02
C GLU A 429 -6.93 6.44 -12.56
N ILE A 430 -7.61 7.54 -12.27
CA ILE A 430 -9.06 7.52 -12.03
C ILE A 430 -9.75 7.89 -13.34
N LYS A 431 -10.62 7.01 -13.84
CA LYS A 431 -11.44 7.24 -15.03
C LYS A 431 -12.89 6.94 -14.68
N ASN A 432 -13.78 7.90 -14.90
CA ASN A 432 -15.21 7.75 -14.65
C ASN A 432 -15.55 7.23 -13.24
N GLY A 433 -14.85 7.72 -12.21
CA GLY A 433 -15.03 7.29 -10.83
C GLY A 433 -14.52 5.88 -10.51
N LYS A 434 -13.81 5.24 -11.45
CA LYS A 434 -13.19 3.93 -11.25
C LYS A 434 -11.67 4.04 -11.33
N ILE A 435 -10.98 3.30 -10.47
CA ILE A 435 -9.54 3.13 -10.58
C ILE A 435 -9.20 2.21 -11.73
N THR A 436 -8.20 2.62 -12.50
CA THR A 436 -7.56 1.81 -13.52
C THR A 436 -6.06 1.87 -13.34
N PHE A 437 -5.41 0.73 -13.58
CA PHE A 437 -3.96 0.65 -13.56
C PHE A 437 -3.44 0.60 -14.99
N LYS A 438 -2.44 1.43 -15.26
CA LYS A 438 -1.71 1.36 -16.52
C LYS A 438 -0.37 0.66 -16.26
N PRO A 439 -0.23 -0.59 -16.70
CA PRO A 439 0.98 -1.37 -16.45
C PRO A 439 2.22 -0.70 -17.04
N ARG A 440 3.34 -0.83 -16.34
CA ARG A 440 4.66 -0.50 -16.84
C ARG A 440 5.24 -1.71 -17.60
N LYS A 441 6.05 -1.49 -18.61
CA LYS A 441 6.89 -2.56 -19.17
C LYS A 441 7.91 -2.99 -18.12
N ILE A 442 7.94 -4.27 -17.78
CA ILE A 442 8.80 -4.82 -16.73
C ILE A 442 9.71 -5.91 -17.31
N GLU A 443 10.84 -6.13 -16.63
CA GLU A 443 11.64 -7.33 -16.77
C GLU A 443 11.07 -8.44 -15.87
N LEU A 444 11.11 -9.68 -16.35
CA LEU A 444 10.45 -10.82 -15.68
C LEU A 444 10.98 -11.05 -14.27
N ASP A 445 12.31 -11.13 -14.13
CA ASP A 445 12.94 -11.41 -12.85
C ASP A 445 12.76 -10.25 -11.85
N TRP A 446 12.81 -9.01 -12.33
CA TRP A 446 12.51 -7.84 -11.51
C TRP A 446 11.07 -7.89 -10.98
N GLY A 447 10.10 -8.20 -11.84
CA GLY A 447 8.70 -8.30 -11.45
C GLY A 447 8.45 -9.43 -10.45
N LYS A 448 9.01 -10.62 -10.74
CA LYS A 448 8.94 -11.79 -9.85
C LYS A 448 9.53 -11.45 -8.47
N GLN A 449 10.74 -10.87 -8.42
CA GLN A 449 11.42 -10.57 -7.16
C GLN A 449 10.63 -9.60 -6.30
N ARG A 450 10.05 -8.54 -6.88
CA ARG A 450 9.24 -7.57 -6.14
C ARG A 450 8.00 -8.19 -5.51
N LEU A 451 7.34 -9.09 -6.22
CA LEU A 451 6.16 -9.80 -5.68
C LEU A 451 6.54 -10.79 -4.58
N MET A 452 7.68 -11.48 -4.72
CA MET A 452 8.24 -12.33 -3.66
C MET A 452 8.60 -11.49 -2.42
N ASN A 453 9.22 -10.34 -2.62
CA ASN A 453 9.58 -9.41 -1.56
C ASN A 453 8.35 -8.94 -0.76
N ILE A 454 7.26 -8.59 -1.43
CA ILE A 454 5.99 -8.23 -0.75
C ILE A 454 5.51 -9.38 0.12
N LEU A 455 5.46 -10.61 -0.41
CA LEU A 455 5.01 -11.75 0.38
C LEU A 455 5.94 -12.05 1.56
N ALA A 456 7.26 -11.89 1.38
CA ALA A 456 8.24 -12.07 2.45
C ALA A 456 8.04 -11.03 3.56
N ALA A 457 7.97 -9.73 3.21
CA ALA A 457 7.74 -8.66 4.17
C ALA A 457 6.38 -8.80 4.90
N TRP A 458 5.34 -9.20 4.18
CA TRP A 458 4.02 -9.41 4.77
C TRP A 458 3.96 -10.66 5.65
N HIS A 459 4.71 -11.71 5.30
CA HIS A 459 4.84 -12.90 6.13
C HIS A 459 5.46 -12.56 7.49
N GLU A 460 6.56 -11.79 7.52
CA GLU A 460 7.18 -11.33 8.76
C GLU A 460 6.20 -10.50 9.61
N GLN A 461 5.49 -9.56 9.00
CA GLN A 461 4.50 -8.75 9.70
C GLN A 461 3.34 -9.58 10.28
N ILE A 462 2.90 -10.64 9.58
CA ILE A 462 1.89 -11.57 10.09
C ILE A 462 2.44 -12.34 11.28
N ILE A 463 3.68 -12.85 11.21
CA ILE A 463 4.33 -13.53 12.33
C ILE A 463 4.47 -12.60 13.53
N GLU A 464 4.86 -11.34 13.33
CA GLU A 464 4.93 -10.35 14.39
C GLU A 464 3.58 -10.11 15.07
N ALA A 465 2.52 -9.96 14.27
CA ALA A 465 1.17 -9.80 14.79
C ALA A 465 0.74 -11.02 15.61
N LEU A 466 0.95 -12.24 15.09
CA LEU A 466 0.65 -13.48 15.81
C LEU A 466 1.44 -13.60 17.12
N SER A 467 2.73 -13.26 17.07
CA SER A 467 3.60 -13.25 18.25
C SER A 467 3.11 -12.28 19.32
N ALA A 468 2.74 -11.06 18.92
CA ALA A 468 2.22 -10.05 19.82
C ALA A 468 0.83 -10.41 20.40
N MET A 469 0.04 -11.19 19.67
CA MET A 469 -1.25 -11.73 20.11
C MET A 469 -1.13 -13.05 20.88
N GLY A 470 0.08 -13.59 21.10
CA GLY A 470 0.30 -14.87 21.75
C GLY A 470 -0.21 -16.09 20.98
N LYS A 471 -0.27 -16.01 19.66
CA LYS A 471 -0.81 -17.08 18.78
C LYS A 471 0.31 -17.79 18.02
N ARG A 472 0.25 -19.12 18.00
CA ARG A 472 1.21 -19.98 17.28
C ARG A 472 0.75 -20.45 15.91
N ASP A 473 -0.48 -20.10 15.51
CA ASP A 473 -1.09 -20.60 14.28
C ASP A 473 -2.03 -19.54 13.71
N VAL A 474 -1.79 -19.16 12.47
CA VAL A 474 -2.57 -18.13 11.76
C VAL A 474 -4.06 -18.52 11.64
N ARG A 475 -4.38 -19.81 11.58
CA ARG A 475 -5.77 -20.31 11.51
C ARG A 475 -6.59 -19.95 12.75
N ARG A 476 -5.92 -19.65 13.88
CA ARG A 476 -6.57 -19.20 15.12
C ARG A 476 -7.04 -17.75 15.07
N LEU A 477 -6.67 -17.00 14.05
CA LEU A 477 -7.23 -15.67 13.81
C LEU A 477 -8.68 -15.72 13.32
N ARG A 478 -9.07 -16.80 12.66
CA ARG A 478 -10.35 -16.92 11.97
C ARG A 478 -11.55 -16.72 12.90
N GLY A 479 -12.22 -15.58 12.76
CA GLY A 479 -13.39 -15.24 13.55
C GLY A 479 -13.09 -14.86 15.01
N ASP A 480 -11.82 -14.66 15.38
CA ASP A 480 -11.41 -14.28 16.73
C ASP A 480 -11.57 -12.78 16.97
N VAL A 481 -12.81 -12.31 16.90
CA VAL A 481 -13.16 -10.90 17.10
C VAL A 481 -12.85 -10.39 18.51
N GLY A 482 -12.66 -11.27 19.48
CA GLY A 482 -12.21 -10.90 20.83
C GLY A 482 -10.81 -10.31 20.88
N ARG A 483 -10.03 -10.48 19.81
CA ARG A 483 -8.70 -9.86 19.63
C ARG A 483 -8.72 -8.63 18.71
N ALA A 484 -9.90 -8.10 18.43
CA ALA A 484 -10.07 -6.92 17.60
C ALA A 484 -11.04 -5.94 18.26
N ILE A 485 -10.66 -4.68 18.26
CA ILE A 485 -11.48 -3.58 18.73
C ILE A 485 -11.98 -2.83 17.50
N PHE A 486 -13.29 -2.76 17.33
CA PHE A 486 -13.92 -2.05 16.21
C PHE A 486 -14.24 -0.62 16.64
N TYR A 487 -13.73 0.35 15.91
CA TYR A 487 -13.92 1.77 16.22
C TYR A 487 -15.39 2.15 16.38
N GLU A 488 -16.25 1.62 15.52
CA GLU A 488 -17.68 1.93 15.56
C GLU A 488 -18.37 1.38 16.83
N GLU A 489 -17.86 0.28 17.37
CA GLU A 489 -18.34 -0.30 18.63
C GLU A 489 -17.91 0.58 19.79
N ILE A 490 -16.63 0.96 19.88
CA ILE A 490 -16.14 1.92 20.89
C ILE A 490 -16.88 3.23 20.83
N ARG A 491 -17.10 3.75 19.62
CA ARG A 491 -17.82 5.02 19.44
C ARG A 491 -19.24 4.96 19.97
N LYS A 492 -19.95 3.86 19.75
CA LYS A 492 -21.29 3.67 20.30
C LYS A 492 -21.27 3.59 21.83
N GLU A 493 -20.29 2.87 22.37
CA GLU A 493 -20.17 2.60 23.80
C GLU A 493 -19.73 3.84 24.57
N ALA A 494 -18.73 4.56 24.10
CA ALA A 494 -18.12 5.69 24.81
C ALA A 494 -18.77 7.06 24.49
N PHE A 495 -19.42 7.21 23.32
CA PHE A 495 -19.85 8.51 22.80
C PHE A 495 -21.27 8.51 22.23
N ALA A 496 -22.11 7.51 22.58
CA ALA A 496 -23.47 7.41 22.04
C ALA A 496 -24.33 8.65 22.32
N ASP A 497 -24.15 9.25 23.51
CA ASP A 497 -24.92 10.37 23.98
C ASP A 497 -24.37 11.73 23.49
N ILE A 498 -23.22 11.77 22.88
CA ILE A 498 -22.63 13.00 22.37
C ILE A 498 -23.17 13.28 20.97
N LYS A 499 -24.02 14.31 20.86
CA LYS A 499 -24.46 14.81 19.53
C LYS A 499 -23.24 15.24 18.73
N LYS A 500 -23.24 14.89 17.45
CA LYS A 500 -22.19 15.36 16.54
C LYS A 500 -22.12 16.88 16.61
N ALA A 501 -20.95 17.40 16.96
CA ALA A 501 -20.70 18.82 17.02
C ALA A 501 -20.43 19.45 15.65
N PHE A 502 -20.53 18.65 14.56
CA PHE A 502 -20.22 19.07 13.19
C PHE A 502 -21.25 18.50 12.21
#